data_50cba851eaf682df63351f0778f34e41
#
_entry.id   50cba851eaf682df63351f0778f34e41
#
_cell.length_a   1.000
_cell.length_b   1.000
_cell.length_c   1.000
_cell.angle_alpha   90.00
_cell.angle_beta   90.00
_cell.angle_gamma   90.00
#
_symmetry.space_group_name_H-M   'P 1'
#
loop_
_entity.id
_entity.type
_entity.pdbx_description
1 polymer ?
#
loop_
_entity_poly.entity_id
_entity_poly.type
_entity_poly.pdbx_seq_one_letter_code
_entity_poly.pdbx_strand_id
1 'polypeptide(L)'
;MDTTYYDHGTLTERWERAGQFFEAKDYTAATRVLAGLVAEVPEQTGPRLLLARAYYHSAQLGRAEAELRLLVERDPVEHYARLMLGRTLQRQGRHAEAEPHLRLAAALAGDFARL
;
A
#
# COMPACT_ATOMS: atom_id res chain seq x y z
N MET A 1 -14.13 5.13 20.02
CA MET A 1 -14.66 5.71 18.81
C MET A 1 -15.45 4.68 18.01
N ASP A 2 -16.58 5.10 17.49
CA ASP A 2 -17.44 4.20 16.75
C ASP A 2 -16.82 3.87 15.38
N THR A 3 -16.50 2.59 15.15
CA THR A 3 -15.95 2.14 13.87
C THR A 3 -17.01 2.11 12.76
N THR A 4 -18.30 2.15 13.12
CA THR A 4 -19.40 2.11 12.16
C THR A 4 -19.31 3.23 11.11
N TYR A 5 -18.83 4.41 11.52
CA TYR A 5 -18.64 5.53 10.60
C TYR A 5 -17.73 5.15 9.43
N TYR A 6 -16.60 4.48 9.72
CA TYR A 6 -15.61 4.12 8.71
C TYR A 6 -16.08 2.97 7.82
N ASP A 7 -16.90 2.07 8.37
CA ASP A 7 -17.37 0.89 7.67
C ASP A 7 -18.76 1.06 7.05
N HIS A 8 -19.32 2.28 7.14
CA HIS A 8 -20.66 2.56 6.63
C HIS A 8 -20.65 2.73 5.12
N GLY A 9 -21.65 2.12 4.47
CA GLY A 9 -21.86 2.26 3.05
C GLY A 9 -21.39 1.07 2.21
N THR A 10 -21.56 1.18 0.92
CA THR A 10 -21.13 0.16 -0.03
C THR A 10 -19.61 0.14 -0.17
N LEU A 11 -19.08 -0.91 -0.79
CA LEU A 11 -17.65 -1.00 -1.07
C LEU A 11 -17.18 0.21 -1.89
N THR A 12 -17.96 0.62 -2.90
CA THR A 12 -17.62 1.78 -3.73
C THR A 12 -17.61 3.07 -2.91
N GLU A 13 -18.62 3.28 -2.08
CA GLU A 13 -18.70 4.47 -1.24
C GLU A 13 -17.53 4.54 -0.25
N ARG A 14 -17.18 3.39 0.32
CA ARG A 14 -16.06 3.31 1.26
C ARG A 14 -14.72 3.52 0.55
N TRP A 15 -14.57 3.00 -0.66
CA TRP A 15 -13.39 3.24 -1.48
C TRP A 15 -13.22 4.73 -1.78
N GLU A 16 -14.29 5.40 -2.18
CA GLU A 16 -14.27 6.84 -2.44
C GLU A 16 -13.92 7.63 -1.18
N ARG A 17 -14.47 7.25 -0.05
CA ARG A 17 -14.18 7.88 1.24
C ARG A 17 -12.71 7.72 1.61
N ALA A 18 -12.17 6.52 1.41
CA ALA A 18 -10.76 6.27 1.66
C ALA A 18 -9.87 7.17 0.80
N GLY A 19 -10.21 7.31 -0.49
CA GLY A 19 -9.50 8.19 -1.40
C GLY A 19 -9.54 9.65 -0.96
N GLN A 20 -10.68 10.12 -0.49
CA GLN A 20 -10.84 11.48 0.03
C GLN A 20 -9.95 11.71 1.25
N PHE A 21 -9.95 10.79 2.20
CA PHE A 21 -9.07 10.89 3.36
C PHE A 21 -7.59 10.88 2.93
N PHE A 22 -7.23 10.02 2.01
CA PHE A 22 -5.85 9.94 1.54
C PHE A 22 -5.41 11.26 0.90
N GLU A 23 -6.22 11.83 0.02
CA GLU A 23 -5.90 13.10 -0.64
C GLU A 23 -5.85 14.26 0.34
N ALA A 24 -6.66 14.22 1.39
CA ALA A 24 -6.63 15.22 2.46
C ALA A 24 -5.45 14.99 3.42
N LYS A 25 -4.63 13.97 3.18
CA LYS A 25 -3.50 13.58 4.02
C LYS A 25 -3.93 13.13 5.41
N ASP A 26 -5.19 12.75 5.57
CA ASP A 26 -5.68 12.12 6.79
C ASP A 26 -5.45 10.61 6.69
N TYR A 27 -4.20 10.22 6.80
CA TYR A 27 -3.80 8.84 6.57
C TYR A 27 -4.33 7.89 7.64
N THR A 28 -4.49 8.38 8.87
CA THR A 28 -5.05 7.56 9.94
C THR A 28 -6.50 7.18 9.63
N ALA A 29 -7.32 8.14 9.19
CA ALA A 29 -8.69 7.85 8.78
C ALA A 29 -8.72 6.93 7.56
N ALA A 30 -7.83 7.18 6.58
CA ALA A 30 -7.74 6.34 5.40
C ALA A 30 -7.43 4.90 5.76
N THR A 31 -6.48 4.65 6.68
CA THR A 31 -6.14 3.29 7.09
C THR A 31 -7.32 2.56 7.73
N ARG A 32 -8.14 3.26 8.50
CA ARG A 32 -9.31 2.63 9.14
C ARG A 32 -10.32 2.13 8.10
N VAL A 33 -10.62 2.97 7.11
CA VAL A 33 -11.53 2.57 6.02
C VAL A 33 -10.92 1.44 5.21
N LEU A 34 -9.64 1.60 4.83
CA LEU A 34 -8.98 0.64 3.95
C LEU A 34 -8.76 -0.72 4.60
N ALA A 35 -8.46 -0.76 5.89
CA ALA A 35 -8.30 -2.03 6.60
C ALA A 35 -9.60 -2.85 6.55
N GLY A 36 -10.74 -2.19 6.70
CA GLY A 36 -12.04 -2.84 6.57
C GLY A 36 -12.29 -3.36 5.15
N LEU A 37 -11.95 -2.55 4.14
CA LEU A 37 -12.09 -2.98 2.75
C LEU A 37 -11.21 -4.18 2.42
N VAL A 38 -9.95 -4.16 2.84
CA VAL A 38 -9.02 -5.27 2.62
C VAL A 38 -9.52 -6.54 3.30
N ALA A 39 -10.13 -6.43 4.48
CA ALA A 39 -10.69 -7.57 5.18
C ALA A 39 -11.86 -8.19 4.40
N GLU A 40 -12.67 -7.38 3.73
CA GLU A 40 -13.82 -7.87 2.96
C GLU A 40 -13.45 -8.35 1.57
N VAL A 41 -12.47 -7.74 0.92
CA VAL A 41 -12.04 -8.10 -0.43
C VAL A 41 -10.52 -8.31 -0.46
N PRO A 42 -10.01 -9.31 0.27
CA PRO A 42 -8.56 -9.47 0.47
C PRO A 42 -7.77 -9.73 -0.81
N GLU A 43 -8.42 -10.21 -1.86
CA GLU A 43 -7.76 -10.48 -3.14
C GLU A 43 -7.62 -9.24 -4.02
N GLN A 44 -8.27 -8.13 -3.68
CA GLN A 44 -8.20 -6.91 -4.47
C GLN A 44 -6.89 -6.17 -4.22
N THR A 45 -6.18 -5.85 -5.29
CA THR A 45 -4.90 -5.14 -5.21
C THR A 45 -5.06 -3.68 -4.81
N GLY A 46 -6.05 -2.99 -5.38
CA GLY A 46 -6.23 -1.56 -5.18
C GLY A 46 -6.33 -1.13 -3.72
N PRO A 47 -7.29 -1.68 -2.95
CA PRO A 47 -7.41 -1.30 -1.53
C PRO A 47 -6.16 -1.62 -0.71
N ARG A 48 -5.53 -2.77 -0.95
CA ARG A 48 -4.32 -3.16 -0.22
C ARG A 48 -3.15 -2.24 -0.53
N LEU A 49 -2.99 -1.87 -1.80
CA LEU A 49 -1.91 -0.96 -2.19
C LEU A 49 -2.10 0.43 -1.57
N LEU A 50 -3.32 0.95 -1.60
CA LEU A 50 -3.60 2.25 -0.99
C LEU A 50 -3.43 2.19 0.53
N LEU A 51 -3.81 1.07 1.16
CA LEU A 51 -3.58 0.85 2.59
C LEU A 51 -2.08 0.89 2.91
N ALA A 52 -1.27 0.20 2.12
CA ALA A 52 0.18 0.20 2.30
C ALA A 52 0.75 1.63 2.18
N ARG A 53 0.27 2.40 1.20
CA ARG A 53 0.70 3.78 1.02
C ARG A 53 0.29 4.66 2.19
N ALA A 54 -0.91 4.48 2.72
CA ALA A 54 -1.37 5.23 3.90
C ALA A 54 -0.56 4.89 5.14
N TYR A 55 -0.23 3.61 5.33
CA TYR A 55 0.68 3.20 6.40
C TYR A 55 2.06 3.83 6.24
N TYR A 56 2.59 3.85 5.01
CA TYR A 56 3.88 4.45 4.72
C TYR A 56 3.90 5.93 5.10
N HIS A 57 2.89 6.68 4.67
CA HIS A 57 2.81 8.12 4.94
C HIS A 57 2.54 8.45 6.40
N SER A 58 1.93 7.55 7.14
CA SER A 58 1.69 7.72 8.58
C SER A 58 2.81 7.10 9.44
N ALA A 59 3.92 6.75 8.81
CA ALA A 59 5.10 6.16 9.47
C ALA A 59 4.82 4.82 10.17
N GLN A 60 3.78 4.12 9.76
CA GLN A 60 3.50 2.77 10.24
C GLN A 60 4.21 1.76 9.33
N LEU A 61 5.54 1.81 9.37
CA LEU A 61 6.38 1.16 8.36
C LEU A 61 6.32 -0.38 8.40
N GLY A 62 6.20 -0.96 9.59
CA GLY A 62 6.05 -2.42 9.70
C GLY A 62 4.76 -2.91 9.07
N ARG A 63 3.68 -2.17 9.23
CA ARG A 63 2.39 -2.51 8.62
C ARG A 63 2.41 -2.31 7.12
N ALA A 64 3.05 -1.23 6.65
CA ALA A 64 3.25 -1.00 5.22
C ALA A 64 4.04 -2.15 4.60
N GLU A 65 5.12 -2.57 5.25
CA GLU A 65 5.95 -3.68 4.78
C GLU A 65 5.13 -4.96 4.64
N ALA A 66 4.30 -5.29 5.64
CA ALA A 66 3.51 -6.52 5.60
C ALA A 66 2.57 -6.55 4.39
N GLU A 67 1.88 -5.44 4.11
CA GLU A 67 0.98 -5.35 2.97
C GLU A 67 1.74 -5.43 1.64
N LEU A 68 2.87 -4.75 1.56
CA LEU A 68 3.67 -4.73 0.34
C LEU A 68 4.30 -6.09 0.03
N ARG A 69 4.72 -6.84 1.05
CA ARG A 69 5.26 -8.19 0.83
C ARG A 69 4.20 -9.12 0.25
N LEU A 70 2.95 -9.01 0.70
CA LEU A 70 1.86 -9.77 0.12
C LEU A 70 1.64 -9.42 -1.36
N LEU A 71 1.68 -8.13 -1.68
CA LEU A 71 1.50 -7.69 -3.07
C LEU A 71 2.62 -8.18 -3.96
N VAL A 72 3.87 -8.10 -3.51
CA VAL A 72 5.04 -8.56 -4.25
C VAL A 72 5.00 -10.09 -4.44
N GLU A 73 4.51 -10.83 -3.43
CA GLU A 73 4.37 -12.28 -3.53
C GLU A 73 3.32 -12.66 -4.58
N ARG A 74 2.21 -11.92 -4.65
CA ARG A 74 1.12 -12.17 -5.60
C ARG A 74 1.50 -11.80 -7.03
N ASP A 75 2.25 -10.71 -7.19
CA ASP A 75 2.67 -10.22 -8.50
C ASP A 75 4.13 -9.76 -8.44
N PRO A 76 5.08 -10.70 -8.60
CA PRO A 76 6.51 -10.39 -8.45
C PRO A 76 7.06 -9.39 -9.48
N VAL A 77 6.37 -9.20 -10.60
CA VAL A 77 6.83 -8.29 -11.65
C VAL A 77 6.18 -6.91 -11.60
N GLU A 78 5.29 -6.67 -10.63
CA GLU A 78 4.69 -5.36 -10.45
C GLU A 78 5.73 -4.44 -9.82
N HIS A 79 6.22 -3.47 -10.60
CA HIS A 79 7.37 -2.66 -10.17
C HIS A 79 7.04 -1.64 -9.09
N TYR A 80 5.81 -1.12 -9.05
CA TYR A 80 5.45 -0.08 -8.08
C TYR A 80 5.43 -0.63 -6.65
N ALA A 81 4.80 -1.79 -6.44
CA ALA A 81 4.77 -2.41 -5.12
C ALA A 81 6.19 -2.75 -4.64
N ARG A 82 7.03 -3.22 -5.56
CA ARG A 82 8.42 -3.52 -5.24
C ARG A 82 9.22 -2.27 -4.89
N LEU A 83 8.99 -1.18 -5.62
CA LEU A 83 9.61 0.11 -5.31
C LEU A 83 9.20 0.58 -3.92
N MET A 84 7.92 0.51 -3.62
CA MET A 84 7.40 0.93 -2.31
C MET A 84 7.95 0.07 -1.19
N LEU A 85 8.09 -1.24 -1.41
CA LEU A 85 8.69 -2.13 -0.43
C LEU A 85 10.14 -1.73 -0.15
N GLY A 86 10.91 -1.49 -1.20
CA GLY A 86 12.29 -1.05 -1.04
C GLY A 86 12.40 0.24 -0.27
N ARG A 87 11.56 1.23 -0.59
CA ARG A 87 11.57 2.51 0.12
C ARG A 87 11.13 2.37 1.58
N THR A 88 10.18 1.48 1.85
CA THR A 88 9.74 1.20 3.21
C THR A 88 10.88 0.59 4.03
N LEU A 89 11.62 -0.33 3.46
CA LEU A 89 12.79 -0.93 4.09
C LEU A 89 13.89 0.10 4.34
N GLN A 90 14.14 0.99 3.36
CA GLN A 90 15.11 2.07 3.55
C GLN A 90 14.76 2.96 4.75
N ARG A 91 13.50 3.35 4.86
CA ARG A 91 13.04 4.19 5.98
C ARG A 91 13.17 3.49 7.32
N GLN A 92 13.17 2.16 7.33
CA GLN A 92 13.44 1.38 8.54
C GLN A 92 14.94 1.18 8.80
N GLY A 93 15.81 1.77 7.97
CA GLY A 93 17.25 1.59 8.08
C GLY A 93 17.78 0.26 7.56
N ARG A 94 16.95 -0.51 6.89
CA ARG A 94 17.28 -1.85 6.40
C ARG A 94 17.73 -1.76 4.94
N HIS A 95 18.84 -1.07 4.72
CA HIS A 95 19.31 -0.72 3.39
C HIS A 95 19.76 -1.94 2.56
N ALA A 96 20.40 -2.90 3.19
CA ALA A 96 20.85 -4.11 2.50
C ALA A 96 19.68 -4.93 1.97
N GLU A 97 18.59 -5.02 2.74
CA GLU A 97 17.38 -5.71 2.28
C GLU A 97 16.63 -4.91 1.23
N ALA A 98 16.69 -3.58 1.31
CA ALA A 98 15.99 -2.71 0.37
C ALA A 98 16.58 -2.76 -1.04
N GLU A 99 17.90 -2.88 -1.14
CA GLU A 99 18.61 -2.73 -2.41
C GLU A 99 18.15 -3.69 -3.51
N PRO A 100 18.00 -5.00 -3.28
CA PRO A 100 17.52 -5.89 -4.33
C PRO A 100 16.14 -5.51 -4.87
N HIS A 101 15.24 -5.07 -3.98
CA HIS A 101 13.90 -4.64 -4.38
C HIS A 101 13.95 -3.39 -5.24
N LEU A 102 14.79 -2.42 -4.87
CA LEU A 102 14.92 -1.17 -5.60
C LEU A 102 15.55 -1.40 -6.98
N ARG A 103 16.58 -2.26 -7.06
CA ARG A 103 17.20 -2.61 -8.32
C ARG A 103 16.23 -3.31 -9.27
N LEU A 104 15.48 -4.28 -8.74
CA LEU A 104 14.52 -5.00 -9.55
C LEU A 104 13.38 -4.09 -10.01
N ALA A 105 12.90 -3.20 -9.14
CA ALA A 105 11.88 -2.23 -9.51
C ALA A 105 12.37 -1.34 -10.67
N ALA A 106 13.59 -0.87 -10.59
CA ALA A 106 14.17 -0.05 -11.65
C ALA A 106 14.29 -0.81 -12.96
N ALA A 107 14.73 -2.07 -12.90
CA ALA A 107 14.86 -2.92 -14.09
C ALA A 107 13.49 -3.17 -14.73
N LEU A 108 12.47 -3.49 -13.92
CA LEU A 108 11.14 -3.73 -14.44
C LEU A 108 10.53 -2.49 -15.07
N ALA A 109 10.74 -1.32 -14.45
CA ALA A 109 10.27 -0.05 -14.99
C ALA A 109 11.00 0.31 -16.29
N GLY A 110 12.31 0.05 -16.36
CA GLY A 110 13.10 0.28 -17.57
C GLY A 110 12.68 -0.61 -18.73
N ASP A 111 12.44 -1.88 -18.47
CA ASP A 111 11.95 -2.80 -19.46
C ASP A 111 10.59 -2.38 -20.00
N PHE A 112 9.71 -1.97 -19.10
CA PHE A 112 8.39 -1.48 -19.47
C PHE A 112 8.48 -0.22 -20.33
N ALA A 113 9.39 0.71 -20.00
CA ALA A 113 9.55 1.96 -20.72
C ALA A 113 10.07 1.76 -22.15
N ARG A 114 10.69 0.63 -22.44
CA ARG A 114 11.19 0.31 -23.78
C ARG A 114 10.12 -0.24 -24.72
N LEU A 115 9.00 -0.65 -24.17
CA LEU A 115 7.90 -1.17 -24.97
C LEU A 115 7.15 -0.06 -25.68
#